data_503ce947db6b18b64f7db80762351a8e
#
_entry.id   503ce947db6b18b64f7db80762351a8e
#
_cell.length_a   1.000
_cell.length_b   1.000
_cell.length_c   1.000
_cell.angle_alpha   90.00
_cell.angle_beta   90.00
_cell.angle_gamma   90.00
#
_symmetry.space_group_name_H-M   'P 1'
#
loop_
_entity.id
_entity.type
_entity.pdbx_description
1 polymer ?
#
loop_
_entity_poly.entity_id
_entity_poly.type
_entity_poly.pdbx_seq_one_letter_code
_entity_poly.pdbx_strand_id
1 'polypeptide(L)'
;MDATVGALAASLGGEVIGDPDRAVANALALDKAGPDCITFLADEVKTRELAKADAAAIFISRTRLAELTDDLRAKHTFIVVDDALDAFIGALKQFRSDRPRASIGNSPQAVVAESATLGEDTNVFPNAFIGEDVVIGSGCDIHPGAYIGDGTKLGDNVTIHANAVIYFDVTIGNRVI
;
A
#
# COMPACT_ATOMS: atom_id res chain seq x y z
N MET A 1 10.94 -11.59 7.12
CA MET A 1 12.22 -11.53 6.38
C MET A 1 13.02 -10.41 6.99
N ASP A 2 14.16 -10.73 7.59
CA ASP A 2 15.06 -9.68 8.04
C ASP A 2 15.78 -9.15 6.80
N ALA A 3 15.31 -8.00 6.31
CA ALA A 3 15.98 -7.33 5.20
C ALA A 3 17.12 -6.47 5.77
N THR A 4 18.24 -6.35 5.04
CA THR A 4 19.27 -5.37 5.35
C THR A 4 19.03 -4.08 4.57
N VAL A 5 19.60 -2.98 5.05
CA VAL A 5 19.58 -1.68 4.35
C VAL A 5 20.11 -1.82 2.93
N GLY A 6 21.21 -2.58 2.74
CA GLY A 6 21.79 -2.84 1.42
C GLY A 6 20.88 -3.62 0.48
N ALA A 7 20.24 -4.69 0.98
CA ALA A 7 19.29 -5.48 0.19
C ALA A 7 18.09 -4.66 -0.25
N LEU A 8 17.55 -3.83 0.67
CA LEU A 8 16.43 -2.94 0.38
C LEU A 8 16.81 -1.85 -0.64
N ALA A 9 17.97 -1.23 -0.48
CA ALA A 9 18.48 -0.24 -1.43
C ALA A 9 18.62 -0.83 -2.83
N ALA A 10 19.20 -2.03 -2.95
CA ALA A 10 19.35 -2.71 -4.24
C ALA A 10 18.01 -3.00 -4.92
N SER A 11 16.98 -3.40 -4.14
CA SER A 11 15.64 -3.69 -4.67
C SER A 11 14.88 -2.44 -5.15
N LEU A 12 15.22 -1.26 -4.63
CA LEU A 12 14.57 0.02 -4.93
C LEU A 12 15.45 0.97 -5.76
N GLY A 13 16.60 0.48 -6.26
CA GLY A 13 17.51 1.26 -7.10
C GLY A 13 18.23 2.40 -6.38
N GLY A 14 18.38 2.31 -5.05
CA GLY A 14 19.03 3.32 -4.22
C GLY A 14 20.53 3.05 -3.97
N GLU A 15 21.28 4.11 -3.66
CA GLU A 15 22.70 4.08 -3.25
C GLU A 15 22.78 4.24 -1.72
N VAL A 16 23.48 3.32 -1.03
CA VAL A 16 23.67 3.40 0.44
C VAL A 16 24.84 4.30 0.80
N ILE A 17 24.61 5.23 1.71
CA ILE A 17 25.64 6.02 2.38
C ILE A 17 25.55 5.72 3.88
N GLY A 18 26.55 5.02 4.42
CA GLY A 18 26.58 4.53 5.79
C GLY A 18 26.68 3.02 5.86
N ASP A 19 26.01 2.40 6.82
CA ASP A 19 26.10 0.97 7.10
C ASP A 19 25.04 0.17 6.32
N PRO A 20 25.40 -0.65 5.30
CA PRO A 20 24.47 -1.44 4.52
C PRO A 20 23.99 -2.71 5.23
N ASP A 21 24.66 -3.15 6.30
CA ASP A 21 24.40 -4.42 6.98
C ASP A 21 23.37 -4.27 8.12
N ARG A 22 22.93 -3.06 8.42
CA ARG A 22 21.89 -2.83 9.42
C ARG A 22 20.61 -3.56 9.05
N ALA A 23 20.06 -4.28 10.02
CA ALA A 23 18.79 -4.98 9.86
C ALA A 23 17.62 -3.97 9.77
N VAL A 24 16.66 -4.27 8.92
CA VAL A 24 15.42 -3.50 8.77
C VAL A 24 14.23 -4.45 8.89
N ALA A 25 13.37 -4.18 9.86
CA ALA A 25 12.18 -4.99 10.13
C ALA A 25 10.87 -4.29 9.74
N ASN A 26 10.87 -2.96 9.60
CA ASN A 26 9.66 -2.20 9.36
C ASN A 26 9.93 -0.87 8.64
N ALA A 27 8.87 -0.24 8.13
CA ALA A 27 8.90 1.10 7.55
C ALA A 27 7.87 1.99 8.27
N LEU A 28 8.32 3.08 8.88
CA LEU A 28 7.50 4.01 9.68
C LEU A 28 7.83 5.46 9.34
N ALA A 29 6.92 6.37 9.69
CA ALA A 29 7.17 7.81 9.59
C ALA A 29 8.33 8.23 10.51
N LEU A 30 9.03 9.32 10.17
CA LEU A 30 10.26 9.77 10.82
C LEU A 30 10.13 9.95 12.35
N ASP A 31 9.00 10.44 12.80
CA ASP A 31 8.69 10.68 14.22
C ASP A 31 8.42 9.39 15.04
N LYS A 32 8.22 8.26 14.35
CA LYS A 32 7.90 6.95 14.94
C LYS A 32 8.92 5.87 14.63
N ALA A 33 9.90 6.19 13.79
CA ALA A 33 10.91 5.23 13.37
C ALA A 33 11.86 4.91 14.53
N GLY A 34 12.07 3.62 14.77
CA GLY A 34 13.03 3.06 15.72
C GLY A 34 14.27 2.50 15.00
N PRO A 35 15.23 1.93 15.77
CA PRO A 35 16.54 1.52 15.26
C PRO A 35 16.52 0.39 14.22
N ASP A 36 15.40 -0.31 14.09
CA ASP A 36 15.14 -1.36 13.11
C ASP A 36 14.18 -0.92 11.99
N CYS A 37 13.87 0.38 11.93
CA CYS A 37 12.92 0.92 10.97
C CYS A 37 13.61 1.71 9.87
N ILE A 38 13.06 1.64 8.65
CA ILE A 38 13.37 2.57 7.59
C ILE A 38 12.34 3.69 7.56
N THR A 39 12.79 4.88 7.22
CA THR A 39 11.94 6.06 7.07
C THR A 39 12.34 6.87 5.84
N PHE A 40 11.70 7.99 5.60
CA PHE A 40 12.07 8.91 4.53
C PHE A 40 12.12 10.35 5.03
N LEU A 41 12.94 11.16 4.38
CA LEU A 41 13.01 12.60 4.60
C LEU A 41 12.34 13.32 3.44
N ALA A 42 11.13 13.84 3.68
CA ALA A 42 10.46 14.70 2.72
C ALA A 42 11.14 16.08 2.64
N ASP A 43 10.98 16.77 1.50
CA ASP A 43 11.64 18.06 1.26
C ASP A 43 11.23 19.15 2.27
N GLU A 44 10.03 19.06 2.83
CA GLU A 44 9.51 20.03 3.81
C GLU A 44 9.92 19.76 5.26
N VAL A 45 10.52 18.58 5.55
CA VAL A 45 10.87 18.20 6.94
C VAL A 45 12.08 18.98 7.42
N LYS A 46 11.96 19.61 8.59
CA LYS A 46 13.04 20.40 9.18
C LYS A 46 14.18 19.51 9.67
N THR A 47 15.41 19.94 9.42
CA THR A 47 16.67 19.29 9.85
C THR A 47 16.71 18.95 11.35
N ARG A 48 15.94 19.67 12.18
CA ARG A 48 15.83 19.42 13.64
C ARG A 48 15.16 18.06 13.93
N GLU A 49 14.21 17.62 13.13
CA GLU A 49 13.50 16.35 13.32
C GLU A 49 14.42 15.19 12.95
N LEU A 50 15.19 15.35 11.85
CA LEU A 50 16.22 14.40 11.46
C LEU A 50 17.26 14.18 12.59
N ALA A 51 17.70 15.25 13.25
CA ALA A 51 18.67 15.15 14.33
C ALA A 51 18.24 14.27 15.51
N LYS A 52 16.92 14.04 15.69
CA LYS A 52 16.33 13.22 16.74
C LYS A 52 15.96 11.80 16.28
N ALA A 53 16.01 11.56 14.98
CA ALA A 53 15.62 10.27 14.42
C ALA A 53 16.59 9.17 14.85
N ASP A 54 16.05 7.98 15.13
CA ASP A 54 16.79 6.76 15.45
C ASP A 54 16.38 5.64 14.50
N ALA A 55 16.48 5.89 13.20
CA ALA A 55 16.12 4.94 12.16
C ALA A 55 17.30 4.09 11.70
N ALA A 56 17.03 2.87 11.21
CA ALA A 56 18.04 2.02 10.58
C ALA A 56 18.64 2.69 9.36
N ALA A 57 17.78 3.25 8.50
CA ALA A 57 18.19 4.07 7.36
C ALA A 57 17.06 5.03 6.96
N ILE A 58 17.42 6.04 6.17
CA ILE A 58 16.53 7.12 5.76
C ILE A 58 16.60 7.27 4.24
N PHE A 59 15.49 7.10 3.54
CA PHE A 59 15.39 7.45 2.13
C PHE A 59 15.48 8.98 1.97
N ILE A 60 16.32 9.41 1.04
CA ILE A 60 16.58 10.83 0.80
C ILE A 60 16.87 11.08 -0.68
N SER A 61 16.45 12.23 -1.21
CA SER A 61 16.87 12.65 -2.54
C SER A 61 18.31 13.15 -2.53
N ARG A 62 19.02 13.06 -3.67
CA ARG A 62 20.40 13.53 -3.82
C ARG A 62 20.52 15.03 -3.53
N THR A 63 19.55 15.81 -3.94
CA THR A 63 19.47 17.26 -3.69
C THR A 63 19.38 17.53 -2.19
N ARG A 64 18.48 16.85 -1.50
CA ARG A 64 18.26 17.05 -0.07
C ARG A 64 19.45 16.59 0.78
N LEU A 65 20.11 15.49 0.38
CA LEU A 65 21.36 15.05 1.02
C LEU A 65 22.44 16.12 0.97
N ALA A 66 22.58 16.82 -0.16
CA ALA A 66 23.59 17.88 -0.33
C ALA A 66 23.38 19.07 0.61
N GLU A 67 22.16 19.31 1.07
CA GLU A 67 21.80 20.39 2.01
C GLU A 67 22.08 20.04 3.47
N LEU A 68 22.33 18.76 3.80
CA LEU A 68 22.61 18.34 5.17
C LEU A 68 24.03 18.73 5.59
N THR A 69 24.18 19.05 6.88
CA THR A 69 25.49 19.25 7.51
C THR A 69 26.25 17.93 7.59
N ASP A 70 27.59 18.01 7.66
CA ASP A 70 28.45 16.82 7.76
C ASP A 70 28.15 16.01 9.02
N ASP A 71 27.82 16.66 10.14
CA ASP A 71 27.44 16.00 11.38
C ASP A 71 26.18 15.11 11.20
N LEU A 72 25.18 15.59 10.49
CA LEU A 72 23.95 14.81 10.23
C LEU A 72 24.19 13.67 9.24
N ARG A 73 25.07 13.89 8.26
CA ARG A 73 25.47 12.84 7.33
C ARG A 73 26.23 11.71 8.03
N ALA A 74 27.12 12.06 8.95
CA ALA A 74 27.90 11.08 9.72
C ALA A 74 27.05 10.32 10.75
N LYS A 75 25.95 10.91 11.22
CA LYS A 75 25.09 10.34 12.25
C LYS A 75 24.17 9.24 11.74
N HIS A 76 23.70 9.32 10.51
CA HIS A 76 22.65 8.47 9.97
C HIS A 76 23.12 7.67 8.75
N THR A 77 22.48 6.53 8.53
CA THR A 77 22.58 5.79 7.27
C THR A 77 21.51 6.28 6.32
N PHE A 78 21.86 6.58 5.09
CA PHE A 78 20.96 7.05 4.05
C PHE A 78 20.87 6.06 2.89
N ILE A 79 19.71 5.98 2.27
CA ILE A 79 19.52 5.40 0.95
C ILE A 79 19.15 6.55 0.01
N VAL A 80 20.06 6.87 -0.89
CA VAL A 80 19.88 7.95 -1.86
C VAL A 80 19.08 7.42 -3.05
N VAL A 81 17.97 8.05 -3.34
CA VAL A 81 17.03 7.69 -4.40
C VAL A 81 16.57 8.95 -5.15
N ASP A 82 15.92 8.77 -6.29
CA ASP A 82 15.37 9.89 -7.06
C ASP A 82 14.14 10.50 -6.34
N ASP A 83 13.23 9.66 -5.85
CA ASP A 83 12.07 10.07 -5.05
C ASP A 83 12.02 9.27 -3.74
N ALA A 84 12.22 9.98 -2.63
CA ALA A 84 12.28 9.38 -1.30
C ALA A 84 10.92 8.85 -0.83
N LEU A 85 9.81 9.48 -1.24
CA LEU A 85 8.46 9.04 -0.89
C LEU A 85 8.07 7.80 -1.67
N ASP A 86 8.34 7.76 -2.98
CA ASP A 86 8.06 6.59 -3.81
C ASP A 86 8.85 5.36 -3.34
N ALA A 87 10.14 5.53 -3.04
CA ALA A 87 10.98 4.47 -2.47
C ALA A 87 10.44 3.99 -1.11
N PHE A 88 9.96 4.90 -0.25
CA PHE A 88 9.35 4.53 1.02
C PHE A 88 8.05 3.75 0.84
N ILE A 89 7.20 4.13 -0.12
CA ILE A 89 6.00 3.36 -0.48
C ILE A 89 6.37 1.96 -0.99
N GLY A 90 7.43 1.85 -1.80
CA GLY A 90 7.99 0.59 -2.25
C GLY A 90 8.45 -0.30 -1.08
N ALA A 91 9.14 0.28 -0.10
CA ALA A 91 9.56 -0.40 1.12
C ALA A 91 8.34 -0.85 1.96
N LEU A 92 7.34 0.00 2.14
CA LEU A 92 6.11 -0.35 2.86
C LEU A 92 5.42 -1.58 2.26
N LYS A 93 5.38 -1.71 0.94
CA LYS A 93 4.82 -2.87 0.26
C LYS A 93 5.60 -4.17 0.55
N GLN A 94 6.93 -4.08 0.73
CA GLN A 94 7.76 -5.24 1.08
C GLN A 94 7.58 -5.70 2.53
N PHE A 95 7.37 -4.77 3.47
CA PHE A 95 7.18 -5.09 4.90
C PHE A 95 5.72 -5.39 5.27
N ARG A 96 4.76 -4.89 4.53
CA ARG A 96 3.35 -5.25 4.69
C ARG A 96 3.07 -6.47 3.82
N SER A 97 3.00 -7.65 4.43
CA SER A 97 2.44 -8.80 3.72
C SER A 97 1.00 -8.46 3.38
N ASP A 98 0.68 -8.44 2.10
CA ASP A 98 -0.70 -8.42 1.67
C ASP A 98 -1.40 -9.59 2.35
N ARG A 99 -2.53 -9.32 3.00
CA ARG A 99 -3.37 -10.41 3.49
C ARG A 99 -3.74 -11.24 2.27
N PRO A 100 -3.53 -12.57 2.31
CA PRO A 100 -3.89 -13.39 1.17
C PRO A 100 -5.37 -13.13 0.86
N ARG A 101 -5.64 -12.79 -0.38
CA ARG A 101 -7.01 -12.57 -0.86
C ARG A 101 -7.79 -13.87 -0.66
N ALA A 102 -8.96 -13.79 -0.05
CA ALA A 102 -9.83 -14.94 0.06
C ALA A 102 -10.23 -15.41 -1.36
N SER A 103 -10.34 -16.71 -1.57
CA SER A 103 -10.86 -17.29 -2.82
C SER A 103 -12.10 -18.11 -2.45
N ILE A 104 -13.20 -17.38 -2.21
CA ILE A 104 -14.47 -18.02 -1.77
C ILE A 104 -15.46 -18.16 -2.91
N GLY A 105 -15.25 -17.45 -4.03
CA GLY A 105 -16.24 -17.35 -5.10
C GLY A 105 -17.54 -16.70 -4.62
N ASN A 106 -18.69 -17.16 -5.12
CA ASN A 106 -19.99 -16.65 -4.69
C ASN A 106 -20.49 -17.41 -3.47
N SER A 107 -20.61 -16.69 -2.35
CA SER A 107 -21.20 -17.27 -1.14
C SER A 107 -22.66 -17.70 -1.38
N PRO A 108 -23.08 -18.88 -0.92
CA PRO A 108 -24.49 -19.28 -1.00
C PRO A 108 -25.42 -18.43 -0.12
N GLN A 109 -24.86 -17.60 0.75
CA GLN A 109 -25.61 -16.65 1.57
C GLN A 109 -25.67 -15.24 0.95
N ALA A 110 -25.04 -15.02 -0.19
CA ALA A 110 -25.18 -13.80 -0.96
C ALA A 110 -26.47 -13.88 -1.81
N VAL A 111 -27.09 -12.73 -2.04
CA VAL A 111 -28.20 -12.58 -2.99
C VAL A 111 -27.62 -11.95 -4.25
N VAL A 112 -27.61 -12.72 -5.33
CA VAL A 112 -27.12 -12.27 -6.64
C VAL A 112 -28.24 -12.46 -7.65
N ALA A 113 -28.64 -11.38 -8.33
CA ALA A 113 -29.68 -11.44 -9.35
C ALA A 113 -29.23 -12.35 -10.52
N GLU A 114 -30.18 -13.04 -11.15
CA GLU A 114 -29.90 -13.96 -12.27
C GLU A 114 -29.35 -13.22 -13.50
N SER A 115 -29.73 -11.96 -13.69
CA SER A 115 -29.26 -11.08 -14.78
C SER A 115 -27.88 -10.48 -14.52
N ALA A 116 -27.34 -10.58 -13.27
CA ALA A 116 -26.03 -10.05 -12.94
C ALA A 116 -24.89 -10.86 -13.58
N THR A 117 -23.87 -10.16 -14.06
CA THR A 117 -22.66 -10.78 -14.63
C THR A 117 -21.47 -10.52 -13.73
N LEU A 118 -20.79 -11.59 -13.33
CA LEU A 118 -19.59 -11.54 -12.48
C LEU A 118 -18.36 -12.01 -13.27
N GLY A 119 -17.30 -11.23 -13.24
CA GLY A 119 -16.03 -11.60 -13.86
C GLY A 119 -15.29 -12.70 -13.09
N GLU A 120 -14.26 -13.27 -13.72
CA GLU A 120 -13.43 -14.33 -13.13
C GLU A 120 -12.78 -13.86 -11.81
N ASP A 121 -12.52 -14.80 -10.89
CA ASP A 121 -11.89 -14.54 -9.59
C ASP A 121 -12.60 -13.46 -8.73
N THR A 122 -13.88 -13.22 -8.97
CA THR A 122 -14.68 -12.34 -8.11
C THR A 122 -15.19 -13.08 -6.89
N ASN A 123 -15.06 -12.47 -5.72
CA ASN A 123 -15.58 -12.99 -4.45
C ASN A 123 -16.80 -12.18 -4.01
N VAL A 124 -17.91 -12.87 -3.80
CA VAL A 124 -19.12 -12.29 -3.21
C VAL A 124 -19.34 -12.92 -1.83
N PHE A 125 -19.15 -12.13 -0.81
CA PHE A 125 -19.18 -12.59 0.58
C PHE A 125 -20.62 -12.74 1.10
N PRO A 126 -20.82 -13.45 2.24
CA PRO A 126 -22.15 -13.66 2.84
C PRO A 126 -22.92 -12.35 3.04
N ASN A 127 -24.24 -12.40 2.81
CA ASN A 127 -25.16 -11.27 2.97
C ASN A 127 -24.90 -10.06 2.06
N ALA A 128 -24.02 -10.16 1.07
CA ALA A 128 -23.94 -9.16 0.01
C ALA A 128 -25.18 -9.29 -0.89
N PHE A 129 -25.65 -8.13 -1.40
CA PHE A 129 -26.75 -8.04 -2.36
C PHE A 129 -26.24 -7.45 -3.68
N ILE A 130 -26.49 -8.14 -4.78
CA ILE A 130 -26.17 -7.69 -6.14
C ILE A 130 -27.45 -7.70 -6.95
N GLY A 131 -27.85 -6.51 -7.40
CA GLY A 131 -29.11 -6.27 -8.09
C GLY A 131 -29.13 -6.72 -9.55
N GLU A 132 -30.25 -6.44 -10.22
CA GLU A 132 -30.49 -6.81 -11.61
C GLU A 132 -29.56 -6.03 -12.57
N ASP A 133 -29.14 -6.71 -13.65
CA ASP A 133 -28.31 -6.14 -14.72
C ASP A 133 -26.98 -5.53 -14.24
N VAL A 134 -26.52 -5.91 -13.04
CA VAL A 134 -25.21 -5.49 -12.51
C VAL A 134 -24.09 -6.21 -13.28
N VAL A 135 -23.06 -5.47 -13.66
CA VAL A 135 -21.85 -6.02 -14.30
C VAL A 135 -20.66 -5.76 -13.40
N ILE A 136 -19.99 -6.82 -12.96
CA ILE A 136 -18.78 -6.77 -12.13
C ILE A 136 -17.62 -7.36 -12.92
N GLY A 137 -16.52 -6.62 -13.02
CA GLY A 137 -15.29 -7.08 -13.65
C GLY A 137 -14.58 -8.19 -12.88
N SER A 138 -13.42 -8.59 -13.36
CA SER A 138 -12.64 -9.68 -12.77
C SER A 138 -11.88 -9.23 -11.53
N GLY A 139 -11.60 -10.18 -10.63
CA GLY A 139 -10.75 -9.93 -9.47
C GLY A 139 -11.38 -9.03 -8.39
N CYS A 140 -12.70 -8.90 -8.34
CA CYS A 140 -13.40 -8.03 -7.38
C CYS A 140 -13.69 -8.75 -6.06
N ASP A 141 -13.76 -7.97 -4.96
CA ASP A 141 -14.15 -8.43 -3.63
C ASP A 141 -15.35 -7.63 -3.12
N ILE A 142 -16.50 -8.29 -3.04
CA ILE A 142 -17.76 -7.70 -2.53
C ILE A 142 -18.00 -8.21 -1.12
N HIS A 143 -17.63 -7.41 -0.13
CA HIS A 143 -17.60 -7.80 1.27
C HIS A 143 -18.99 -7.94 1.90
N PRO A 144 -19.10 -8.57 3.11
CA PRO A 144 -20.39 -8.90 3.73
C PRO A 144 -21.30 -7.68 3.91
N GLY A 145 -22.57 -7.86 3.56
CA GLY A 145 -23.59 -6.82 3.72
C GLY A 145 -23.48 -5.65 2.73
N ALA A 146 -22.55 -5.69 1.77
CA ALA A 146 -22.50 -4.70 0.71
C ALA A 146 -23.75 -4.80 -0.17
N TYR A 147 -24.30 -3.65 -0.57
CA TYR A 147 -25.43 -3.53 -1.47
C TYR A 147 -25.01 -2.88 -2.78
N ILE A 148 -25.27 -3.56 -3.89
CA ILE A 148 -25.03 -3.03 -5.24
C ILE A 148 -26.34 -2.99 -5.98
N GLY A 149 -26.80 -1.77 -6.26
CA GLY A 149 -28.08 -1.51 -6.93
C GLY A 149 -28.06 -1.84 -8.42
N ASP A 150 -29.25 -2.03 -8.98
CA ASP A 150 -29.50 -2.46 -10.35
C ASP A 150 -28.76 -1.60 -11.39
N GLY A 151 -28.35 -2.22 -12.50
CA GLY A 151 -27.69 -1.54 -13.61
C GLY A 151 -26.26 -1.03 -13.34
N THR A 152 -25.76 -1.22 -12.13
CA THR A 152 -24.41 -0.77 -11.72
C THR A 152 -23.31 -1.54 -12.44
N LYS A 153 -22.22 -0.84 -12.78
CA LYS A 153 -21.04 -1.41 -13.45
C LYS A 153 -19.79 -1.18 -12.63
N LEU A 154 -19.13 -2.25 -12.25
CA LEU A 154 -17.82 -2.23 -11.58
C LEU A 154 -16.74 -2.73 -12.56
N GLY A 155 -15.62 -2.03 -12.60
CA GLY A 155 -14.43 -2.48 -13.34
C GLY A 155 -13.70 -3.62 -12.65
N ASP A 156 -12.46 -3.88 -13.06
CA ASP A 156 -11.63 -4.96 -12.52
C ASP A 156 -10.93 -4.55 -11.21
N ASN A 157 -10.70 -5.56 -10.35
CA ASN A 157 -9.98 -5.41 -9.09
C ASN A 157 -10.59 -4.34 -8.16
N VAL A 158 -11.92 -4.28 -8.10
CA VAL A 158 -12.65 -3.37 -7.20
C VAL A 158 -12.93 -4.08 -5.88
N THR A 159 -12.75 -3.36 -4.78
CA THR A 159 -13.10 -3.83 -3.44
C THR A 159 -14.23 -2.99 -2.87
N ILE A 160 -15.38 -3.60 -2.65
CA ILE A 160 -16.52 -2.98 -1.95
C ILE A 160 -16.54 -3.47 -0.52
N HIS A 161 -16.25 -2.58 0.42
CA HIS A 161 -16.18 -2.92 1.85
C HIS A 161 -17.53 -3.27 2.45
N ALA A 162 -17.47 -3.94 3.62
CA ALA A 162 -18.66 -4.40 4.32
C ALA A 162 -19.66 -3.27 4.61
N ASN A 163 -20.95 -3.56 4.34
CA ASN A 163 -22.08 -2.63 4.51
C ASN A 163 -22.00 -1.34 3.66
N ALA A 164 -21.13 -1.29 2.65
CA ALA A 164 -21.16 -0.19 1.69
C ALA A 164 -22.41 -0.31 0.80
N VAL A 165 -22.98 0.83 0.43
CA VAL A 165 -24.17 0.92 -0.43
C VAL A 165 -23.80 1.67 -1.69
N ILE A 166 -23.91 0.97 -2.82
CA ILE A 166 -23.80 1.53 -4.16
C ILE A 166 -25.21 1.58 -4.73
N TYR A 167 -25.65 2.78 -5.11
CA TYR A 167 -26.99 2.94 -5.69
C TYR A 167 -27.03 2.37 -7.12
N PHE A 168 -28.19 2.42 -7.72
CA PHE A 168 -28.45 1.94 -9.08
C PHE A 168 -27.78 2.84 -10.14
N ASP A 169 -27.48 2.26 -11.31
CA ASP A 169 -26.90 2.93 -12.47
C ASP A 169 -25.54 3.63 -12.21
N VAL A 170 -24.79 3.22 -11.19
CA VAL A 170 -23.47 3.74 -10.90
C VAL A 170 -22.41 3.04 -11.75
N THR A 171 -21.41 3.79 -12.20
CA THR A 171 -20.21 3.21 -12.86
C THR A 171 -18.97 3.48 -12.03
N ILE A 172 -18.26 2.43 -11.64
CA ILE A 172 -17.00 2.46 -10.90
C ILE A 172 -15.89 1.88 -11.78
N GLY A 173 -14.78 2.59 -11.90
CA GLY A 173 -13.63 2.16 -12.70
C GLY A 173 -12.82 1.03 -12.03
N ASN A 174 -11.66 0.70 -12.62
CA ASN A 174 -10.78 -0.35 -12.12
C ASN A 174 -10.02 0.07 -10.85
N ARG A 175 -9.69 -0.90 -9.98
CA ARG A 175 -8.83 -0.75 -8.79
C ARG A 175 -9.32 0.30 -7.79
N VAL A 176 -10.63 0.43 -7.64
CA VAL A 176 -11.27 1.30 -6.64
C VAL A 176 -11.50 0.50 -5.34
N ILE A 177 -11.29 1.17 -4.23
CA ILE A 177 -11.54 0.66 -2.87
C ILE A 177 -12.47 1.63 -2.13
#